data_307176f8c7b5e790fd2cc4d8bdd2720c
#
_entry.id   307176f8c7b5e790fd2cc4d8bdd2720c
#
_cell.length_a   1.000
_cell.length_b   1.000
_cell.length_c   1.000
_cell.angle_alpha   90.00
_cell.angle_beta   90.00
_cell.angle_gamma   90.00
#
_symmetry.space_group_name_H-M   'P 1'
#
loop_
_entity.id
_entity.type
_entity.pdbx_description
1 polymer ?
#
loop_
_entity_poly.entity_id
_entity_poly.type
_entity_poly.pdbx_seq_one_letter_code
_entity_poly.pdbx_strand_id
1 'polypeptide(L)'
;MSVSEKKSGFPAILITLLFALQPCLDALAYWTRNDTATPAGYIRLVILVLLPLVSFMISGNKKKQLLFYAAAGIFCLLHCLNCFRNGYIRPGYDIRYLASVIQMPVFAVCFFTLIQDEDTKEAAYRGIKAAAVLTLLFFVLARITGTGNVTYGEGLGYSGWVIDENRNANSTIFVILGCFSVYFALNNPKQPALSLIPLTVDIVYLVTGTKGCYFSIFAIFLSYAAYLMYEKLLQKKELERSALVILVVLALFSAVIYPWTPRYKVTEAQRKTARGTQGEIEATLLEKGIDITYMSPQERFDNPVVKEVFVHYYWKYLGVKPDLIDRFTMDRVLMQYKMSTNVAKLIDARVMERNYADMIFQDSDLPTKIVGFEASEMGFDGVYDLENDWHAVFYYYGYLGFFLYVGFILAILYRCLRTLWKASLKKVSLEQFSCLLLFILVVGLAHFSGATLRRPNVSIWLSLILALLVCCTEGKKHETQYHCTGLQCRKNDQPVP
;
A
#
# COMPACT_ATOMS: atom_id res chain seq x y z
N MET A 1 30.96 -30.04 -11.15
CA MET A 1 29.99 -29.00 -10.69
C MET A 1 30.73 -28.08 -9.73
N SER A 2 31.00 -26.85 -10.15
CA SER A 2 31.76 -25.88 -9.35
C SER A 2 30.91 -25.37 -8.18
N VAL A 3 31.57 -24.99 -7.09
CA VAL A 3 30.92 -24.40 -5.89
C VAL A 3 30.05 -23.14 -6.21
N SER A 4 30.22 -22.57 -7.40
CA SER A 4 29.46 -21.42 -7.92
C SER A 4 28.02 -21.76 -8.33
N GLU A 5 27.77 -22.96 -8.87
CA GLU A 5 26.41 -23.37 -9.30
C GLU A 5 25.44 -23.69 -8.15
N LYS A 6 25.97 -24.09 -6.97
CA LYS A 6 25.15 -24.38 -5.79
C LYS A 6 24.63 -23.15 -5.07
N LYS A 7 25.17 -21.93 -5.31
CA LYS A 7 24.76 -20.70 -4.61
C LYS A 7 23.50 -20.06 -5.18
N SER A 8 23.15 -20.33 -6.42
CA SER A 8 21.94 -19.70 -7.05
C SER A 8 20.62 -20.36 -6.61
N GLY A 9 20.64 -21.64 -6.26
CA GLY A 9 19.42 -22.38 -5.92
C GLY A 9 18.72 -21.95 -4.63
N PHE A 10 19.46 -21.63 -3.57
CA PHE A 10 18.86 -21.29 -2.27
C PHE A 10 18.09 -19.96 -2.28
N PRO A 11 18.64 -18.82 -2.75
CA PRO A 11 17.88 -17.56 -2.85
C PRO A 11 16.62 -17.70 -3.72
N ALA A 12 16.70 -18.41 -4.84
CA ALA A 12 15.58 -18.64 -5.73
C ALA A 12 14.45 -19.43 -5.05
N ILE A 13 14.78 -20.51 -4.34
CA ILE A 13 13.79 -21.30 -3.58
C ILE A 13 13.18 -20.42 -2.48
N LEU A 14 14.02 -19.73 -1.70
CA LEU A 14 13.55 -18.86 -0.61
C LEU A 14 12.55 -17.81 -1.10
N ILE A 15 12.87 -17.09 -2.17
CA ILE A 15 12.00 -16.05 -2.74
C ILE A 15 10.70 -16.66 -3.24
N THR A 16 10.77 -17.79 -3.99
CA THR A 16 9.57 -18.45 -4.49
C THR A 16 8.63 -18.84 -3.35
N LEU A 17 9.14 -19.51 -2.31
CA LEU A 17 8.33 -19.96 -1.17
C LEU A 17 7.81 -18.78 -0.36
N LEU A 18 8.63 -17.75 -0.12
CA LEU A 18 8.26 -16.58 0.65
C LEU A 18 7.01 -15.89 0.08
N PHE A 19 6.92 -15.77 -1.24
CA PHE A 19 5.77 -15.12 -1.89
C PHE A 19 4.62 -16.08 -2.16
N ALA A 20 4.90 -17.34 -2.55
CA ALA A 20 3.87 -18.35 -2.74
C ALA A 20 3.03 -18.62 -1.47
N LEU A 21 3.66 -18.53 -0.29
CA LEU A 21 3.00 -18.82 0.99
C LEU A 21 2.29 -17.62 1.63
N GLN A 22 2.41 -16.39 1.09
CA GLN A 22 1.71 -15.23 1.66
C GLN A 22 0.19 -15.42 1.76
N PRO A 23 -0.52 -15.92 0.73
CA PRO A 23 -1.96 -16.18 0.84
C PRO A 23 -2.30 -17.22 1.92
N CYS A 24 -1.43 -18.21 2.14
CA CYS A 24 -1.61 -19.19 3.21
C CYS A 24 -1.52 -18.56 4.60
N LEU A 25 -0.59 -17.60 4.77
CA LEU A 25 -0.47 -16.85 6.02
C LEU A 25 -1.69 -15.94 6.26
N ASP A 26 -2.26 -15.34 5.21
CA ASP A 26 -3.48 -14.54 5.34
C ASP A 26 -4.70 -15.42 5.68
N ALA A 27 -4.84 -16.58 5.05
CA ALA A 27 -5.87 -17.57 5.39
C ALA A 27 -5.67 -18.13 6.82
N LEU A 28 -4.44 -18.43 7.22
CA LEU A 28 -4.14 -18.84 8.59
C LEU A 28 -4.53 -17.77 9.60
N ALA A 29 -4.23 -16.50 9.33
CA ALA A 29 -4.63 -15.39 10.17
C ALA A 29 -6.17 -15.29 10.29
N TYR A 30 -6.89 -15.51 9.20
CA TYR A 30 -8.35 -15.52 9.19
C TYR A 30 -8.93 -16.62 10.10
N TRP A 31 -8.43 -17.87 9.97
CA TRP A 31 -8.95 -19.01 10.71
C TRP A 31 -8.51 -19.07 12.17
N THR A 32 -7.41 -18.42 12.52
CA THR A 32 -6.84 -18.44 13.88
C THR A 32 -6.99 -17.11 14.61
N ARG A 33 -7.92 -16.25 14.14
CA ARG A 33 -8.13 -14.94 14.76
C ARG A 33 -8.64 -15.13 16.21
N ASN A 34 -7.76 -14.77 17.15
CA ASN A 34 -8.05 -14.53 18.55
C ASN A 34 -7.63 -13.10 18.87
N ASP A 35 -8.24 -12.47 19.87
CA ASP A 35 -8.16 -11.02 20.12
C ASP A 35 -6.77 -10.44 20.36
N THR A 36 -5.72 -11.23 20.52
CA THR A 36 -4.41 -10.70 20.95
C THR A 36 -3.24 -10.95 20.00
N ALA A 37 -3.13 -12.09 19.34
CA ALA A 37 -2.08 -12.35 18.36
C ALA A 37 -2.37 -13.59 17.50
N THR A 38 -2.17 -13.49 16.18
CA THR A 38 -2.35 -14.62 15.28
C THR A 38 -1.02 -15.36 15.07
N PRO A 39 -1.01 -16.70 14.90
CA PRO A 39 0.18 -17.45 14.51
C PRO A 39 0.86 -16.88 13.27
N ALA A 40 0.09 -16.40 12.30
CA ALA A 40 0.60 -15.72 11.10
C ALA A 40 1.40 -14.44 11.44
N GLY A 41 0.99 -13.71 12.48
CA GLY A 41 1.72 -12.53 12.96
C GLY A 41 3.10 -12.90 13.51
N TYR A 42 3.18 -13.96 14.31
CA TYR A 42 4.47 -14.47 14.81
C TYR A 42 5.37 -14.99 13.69
N ILE A 43 4.83 -15.71 12.71
CA ILE A 43 5.60 -16.17 11.55
C ILE A 43 6.19 -14.97 10.79
N ARG A 44 5.39 -13.89 10.58
CA ARG A 44 5.88 -12.66 9.92
C ARG A 44 6.96 -11.95 10.75
N LEU A 45 6.86 -11.96 12.06
CA LEU A 45 7.90 -11.42 12.94
C LEU A 45 9.20 -12.24 12.83
N VAL A 46 9.12 -13.56 12.79
CA VAL A 46 10.28 -14.43 12.55
C VAL A 46 10.91 -14.13 11.18
N ILE A 47 10.10 -13.95 10.14
CA ILE A 47 10.60 -13.58 8.82
C ILE A 47 11.28 -12.20 8.88
N LEU A 48 10.77 -11.24 9.65
CA LEU A 48 11.38 -9.91 9.80
C LEU A 48 12.79 -9.97 10.41
N VAL A 49 13.06 -10.96 11.25
CA VAL A 49 14.39 -11.16 11.84
C VAL A 49 15.29 -12.02 10.95
N LEU A 50 14.78 -13.13 10.43
CA LEU A 50 15.60 -14.09 9.68
C LEU A 50 15.98 -13.60 8.28
N LEU A 51 15.08 -12.90 7.57
CA LEU A 51 15.36 -12.46 6.20
C LEU A 51 16.53 -11.47 6.10
N PRO A 52 16.66 -10.46 6.99
CA PRO A 52 17.85 -9.61 7.06
C PRO A 52 19.13 -10.38 7.37
N LEU A 53 19.09 -11.36 8.26
CA LEU A 53 20.25 -12.19 8.60
C LEU A 53 20.72 -13.00 7.37
N VAL A 54 19.79 -13.68 6.70
CA VAL A 54 20.08 -14.46 5.48
C VAL A 54 20.62 -13.53 4.39
N SER A 55 19.97 -12.39 4.17
CA SER A 55 20.41 -11.40 3.20
C SER A 55 21.80 -10.88 3.50
N PHE A 56 22.11 -10.59 4.77
CA PHE A 56 23.44 -10.14 5.20
C PHE A 56 24.52 -11.21 4.99
N MET A 57 24.22 -12.47 5.23
CA MET A 57 25.15 -13.58 4.99
C MET A 57 25.54 -13.70 3.51
N ILE A 58 24.58 -13.50 2.61
CA ILE A 58 24.75 -13.64 1.16
C ILE A 58 25.35 -12.37 0.54
N SER A 59 25.15 -11.20 1.19
CA SER A 59 25.51 -9.89 0.64
C SER A 59 26.99 -9.76 0.31
N GLY A 60 27.29 -9.34 -0.92
CA GLY A 60 28.62 -8.88 -1.32
C GLY A 60 28.99 -7.49 -0.77
N ASN A 61 28.02 -6.73 -0.24
CA ASN A 61 28.20 -5.35 0.21
C ASN A 61 27.81 -5.15 1.68
N LYS A 62 28.34 -6.02 2.55
CA LYS A 62 28.02 -6.09 3.98
C LYS A 62 28.12 -4.74 4.71
N LYS A 63 29.14 -3.91 4.38
CA LYS A 63 29.32 -2.60 5.02
C LYS A 63 28.14 -1.66 4.78
N LYS A 64 27.64 -1.55 3.55
CA LYS A 64 26.50 -0.68 3.23
C LYS A 64 25.21 -1.20 3.88
N GLN A 65 25.01 -2.50 3.87
CA GLN A 65 23.85 -3.12 4.49
C GLN A 65 23.87 -2.94 6.01
N LEU A 66 25.02 -3.13 6.65
CA LEU A 66 25.20 -2.89 8.08
C LEU A 66 24.94 -1.41 8.44
N LEU A 67 25.47 -0.48 7.65
CA LEU A 67 25.22 0.96 7.85
C LEU A 67 23.73 1.31 7.77
N PHE A 68 23.01 0.70 6.82
CA PHE A 68 21.57 0.88 6.70
C PHE A 68 20.83 0.33 7.94
N TYR A 69 21.16 -0.89 8.39
CA TYR A 69 20.52 -1.46 9.57
C TYR A 69 20.87 -0.69 10.86
N ALA A 70 22.11 -0.21 10.96
CA ALA A 70 22.52 0.64 12.08
C ALA A 70 21.74 1.96 12.09
N ALA A 71 21.59 2.63 10.94
CA ALA A 71 20.81 3.86 10.83
C ALA A 71 19.33 3.63 11.21
N ALA A 72 18.71 2.55 10.71
CA ALA A 72 17.36 2.18 11.09
C ALA A 72 17.24 1.88 12.59
N GLY A 73 18.20 1.13 13.16
CA GLY A 73 18.25 0.83 14.60
C GLY A 73 18.42 2.06 15.46
N ILE A 74 19.27 3.02 15.05
CA ILE A 74 19.45 4.30 15.75
C ILE A 74 18.15 5.09 15.75
N PHE A 75 17.45 5.17 14.61
CA PHE A 75 16.15 5.83 14.54
C PHE A 75 15.14 5.19 15.50
N CYS A 76 15.02 3.84 15.49
CA CYS A 76 14.15 3.11 16.41
C CYS A 76 14.46 3.43 17.87
N LEU A 77 15.76 3.45 18.22
CA LEU A 77 16.21 3.76 19.59
C LEU A 77 15.82 5.18 19.98
N LEU A 78 16.04 6.17 19.09
CA LEU A 78 15.69 7.56 19.35
C LEU A 78 14.18 7.73 19.57
N HIS A 79 13.35 7.08 18.73
CA HIS A 79 11.90 7.10 18.90
C HIS A 79 11.48 6.47 20.24
N CYS A 80 11.95 5.27 20.55
CA CYS A 80 11.64 4.60 21.83
C CYS A 80 12.10 5.38 23.04
N LEU A 81 13.29 6.00 23.01
CA LEU A 81 13.78 6.86 24.10
C LEU A 81 12.90 8.11 24.29
N ASN A 82 12.41 8.71 23.19
CA ASN A 82 11.50 9.83 23.28
C ASN A 82 10.15 9.42 23.89
N CYS A 83 9.57 8.29 23.44
CA CYS A 83 8.32 7.76 24.01
C CYS A 83 8.52 7.41 25.51
N PHE A 84 9.64 6.80 25.88
CA PHE A 84 9.97 6.52 27.28
C PHE A 84 10.06 7.79 28.13
N ARG A 85 10.68 8.84 27.61
CA ARG A 85 10.76 10.16 28.27
C ARG A 85 9.38 10.76 28.53
N ASN A 86 8.44 10.55 27.61
CA ASN A 86 7.06 11.07 27.71
C ASN A 86 6.11 10.15 28.50
N GLY A 87 6.61 9.02 29.01
CA GLY A 87 5.82 8.06 29.79
C GLY A 87 5.05 7.09 28.89
N TYR A 88 5.73 6.05 28.40
CA TYR A 88 5.15 5.02 27.55
C TYR A 88 3.83 4.47 28.10
N ILE A 89 2.78 4.50 27.27
CA ILE A 89 1.46 3.95 27.62
C ILE A 89 1.41 2.45 27.33
N ARG A 90 1.78 2.04 26.09
CA ARG A 90 1.77 0.64 25.65
C ARG A 90 3.01 0.29 24.80
N PRO A 91 4.18 0.11 25.41
CA PRO A 91 5.45 -0.10 24.68
C PRO A 91 5.40 -1.23 23.66
N GLY A 92 4.79 -2.36 24.02
CA GLY A 92 4.71 -3.53 23.12
C GLY A 92 3.86 -3.28 21.87
N TYR A 93 2.83 -2.44 21.96
CA TYR A 93 2.02 -2.03 20.82
C TYR A 93 2.82 -1.13 19.87
N ASP A 94 3.46 -0.12 20.43
CA ASP A 94 4.23 0.85 19.67
C ASP A 94 5.44 0.22 18.97
N ILE A 95 6.21 -0.63 19.65
CA ILE A 95 7.34 -1.37 19.08
C ILE A 95 6.87 -2.28 17.92
N ARG A 96 5.72 -2.95 18.09
CA ARG A 96 5.13 -3.76 17.01
C ARG A 96 4.75 -2.90 15.81
N TYR A 97 4.23 -1.71 16.05
CA TYR A 97 3.85 -0.75 15.02
C TYR A 97 5.08 -0.23 14.27
N LEU A 98 6.10 0.17 15.01
CA LEU A 98 7.40 0.59 14.48
C LEU A 98 8.04 -0.50 13.60
N ALA A 99 8.05 -1.75 14.08
CA ALA A 99 8.54 -2.90 13.33
C ALA A 99 7.79 -3.08 12.00
N SER A 100 6.47 -2.88 12.01
CA SER A 100 5.63 -2.99 10.80
C SER A 100 5.97 -1.93 9.73
N VAL A 101 6.31 -0.72 10.15
CA VAL A 101 6.71 0.35 9.21
C VAL A 101 8.11 0.13 8.67
N ILE A 102 9.06 -0.25 9.54
CA ILE A 102 10.46 -0.48 9.14
C ILE A 102 10.60 -1.73 8.27
N GLN A 103 9.67 -2.66 8.35
CA GLN A 103 9.68 -3.86 7.53
C GLN A 103 9.87 -3.55 6.03
N MET A 104 9.17 -2.55 5.49
CA MET A 104 9.23 -2.24 4.05
C MET A 104 10.64 -1.86 3.59
N PRO A 105 11.33 -0.85 4.15
CA PRO A 105 12.68 -0.51 3.71
C PRO A 105 13.71 -1.61 4.02
N VAL A 106 13.57 -2.33 5.15
CA VAL A 106 14.44 -3.47 5.49
C VAL A 106 14.30 -4.59 4.47
N PHE A 107 13.08 -5.01 4.15
CA PHE A 107 12.86 -6.05 3.16
C PHE A 107 13.25 -5.63 1.74
N ALA A 108 13.07 -4.35 1.38
CA ALA A 108 13.55 -3.85 0.10
C ALA A 108 15.07 -4.04 -0.03
N VAL A 109 15.84 -3.70 1.00
CA VAL A 109 17.29 -3.93 1.04
C VAL A 109 17.64 -5.42 0.98
N CYS A 110 16.88 -6.28 1.66
CA CYS A 110 17.05 -7.74 1.56
C CYS A 110 16.79 -8.22 0.13
N PHE A 111 15.72 -7.80 -0.51
CA PHE A 111 15.39 -8.23 -1.87
C PHE A 111 16.34 -7.65 -2.91
N PHE A 112 16.89 -6.44 -2.73
CA PHE A 112 17.99 -5.93 -3.58
C PHE A 112 19.22 -6.84 -3.54
N THR A 113 19.44 -7.54 -2.42
CA THR A 113 20.56 -8.46 -2.26
C THR A 113 20.24 -9.86 -2.80
N LEU A 114 18.99 -10.30 -2.70
CA LEU A 114 18.55 -11.64 -3.09
C LEU A 114 18.20 -11.74 -4.58
N ILE A 115 17.72 -10.62 -5.20
CA ILE A 115 17.31 -10.58 -6.61
C ILE A 115 18.38 -9.83 -7.40
N GLN A 116 19.46 -10.53 -7.74
CA GLN A 116 20.60 -9.93 -8.45
C GLN A 116 20.74 -10.42 -9.90
N ASP A 117 20.15 -11.55 -10.22
CA ASP A 117 20.25 -12.22 -11.50
C ASP A 117 18.87 -12.58 -12.06
N GLU A 118 18.85 -13.07 -13.31
CA GLU A 118 17.61 -13.46 -14.00
C GLU A 118 16.95 -14.66 -13.31
N ASP A 119 17.71 -15.62 -12.78
CA ASP A 119 17.18 -16.83 -12.14
C ASP A 119 16.39 -16.49 -10.87
N THR A 120 16.92 -15.60 -10.03
CA THR A 120 16.26 -15.14 -8.81
C THR A 120 15.07 -14.22 -9.11
N LYS A 121 15.13 -13.43 -10.18
CA LYS A 121 14.00 -12.64 -10.68
C LYS A 121 12.86 -13.56 -11.18
N GLU A 122 13.19 -14.57 -11.98
CA GLU A 122 12.21 -15.57 -12.45
C GLU A 122 11.59 -16.35 -11.27
N ALA A 123 12.39 -16.65 -10.24
CA ALA A 123 11.91 -17.25 -9.00
C ALA A 123 10.89 -16.37 -8.28
N ALA A 124 11.11 -15.04 -8.24
CA ALA A 124 10.13 -14.10 -7.69
C ALA A 124 8.83 -14.14 -8.49
N TYR A 125 8.89 -14.16 -9.82
CA TYR A 125 7.69 -14.27 -10.67
C TYR A 125 6.97 -15.60 -10.49
N ARG A 126 7.68 -16.71 -10.30
CA ARG A 126 7.04 -18.00 -9.94
C ARG A 126 6.29 -17.90 -8.61
N GLY A 127 6.89 -17.27 -7.60
CA GLY A 127 6.25 -17.02 -6.32
C GLY A 127 4.98 -16.16 -6.44
N ILE A 128 5.04 -15.09 -7.25
CA ILE A 128 3.88 -14.22 -7.53
C ILE A 128 2.76 -14.99 -8.24
N LYS A 129 3.08 -15.79 -9.26
CA LYS A 129 2.10 -16.62 -9.99
C LYS A 129 1.44 -17.63 -9.04
N ALA A 130 2.21 -18.31 -8.20
CA ALA A 130 1.68 -19.22 -7.21
C ALA A 130 0.76 -18.50 -6.20
N ALA A 131 1.18 -17.34 -5.72
CA ALA A 131 0.35 -16.53 -4.82
C ALA A 131 -0.97 -16.10 -5.47
N ALA A 132 -0.95 -15.68 -6.73
CA ALA A 132 -2.16 -15.28 -7.45
C ALA A 132 -3.15 -16.45 -7.58
N VAL A 133 -2.66 -17.65 -7.93
CA VAL A 133 -3.48 -18.86 -8.03
C VAL A 133 -4.04 -19.26 -6.67
N LEU A 134 -3.22 -19.27 -5.61
CA LEU A 134 -3.68 -19.61 -4.26
C LEU A 134 -4.69 -18.58 -3.72
N THR A 135 -4.47 -17.31 -3.95
CA THR A 135 -5.41 -16.24 -3.56
C THR A 135 -6.76 -16.45 -4.24
N LEU A 136 -6.78 -16.70 -5.55
CA LEU A 136 -8.01 -16.99 -6.29
C LEU A 136 -8.70 -18.26 -5.79
N LEU A 137 -7.92 -19.32 -5.56
CA LEU A 137 -8.43 -20.58 -5.01
C LEU A 137 -9.11 -20.36 -3.65
N PHE A 138 -8.44 -19.67 -2.72
CA PHE A 138 -9.01 -19.37 -1.40
C PHE A 138 -10.22 -18.46 -1.47
N PHE A 139 -10.22 -17.49 -2.38
CA PHE A 139 -11.38 -16.62 -2.62
C PHE A 139 -12.60 -17.42 -3.08
N VAL A 140 -12.41 -18.35 -4.02
CA VAL A 140 -13.47 -19.23 -4.56
C VAL A 140 -13.92 -20.25 -3.50
N LEU A 141 -12.99 -20.92 -2.82
CA LEU A 141 -13.31 -21.88 -1.76
C LEU A 141 -14.10 -21.23 -0.63
N ALA A 142 -13.68 -20.05 -0.18
CA ALA A 142 -14.39 -19.31 0.85
C ALA A 142 -15.83 -18.97 0.41
N ARG A 143 -16.05 -18.71 -0.87
CA ARG A 143 -17.38 -18.46 -1.44
C ARG A 143 -18.24 -19.73 -1.49
N ILE A 144 -17.67 -20.83 -1.95
CA ILE A 144 -18.38 -22.12 -2.08
C ILE A 144 -18.77 -22.66 -0.70
N THR A 145 -17.89 -22.56 0.28
CA THR A 145 -18.12 -23.04 1.65
C THR A 145 -18.98 -22.10 2.49
N GLY A 146 -19.24 -20.88 2.00
CA GLY A 146 -20.00 -19.88 2.77
C GLY A 146 -19.26 -19.35 4.00
N THR A 147 -17.93 -19.60 4.11
CA THR A 147 -17.13 -19.23 5.28
C THR A 147 -16.36 -17.91 5.11
N GLY A 148 -16.47 -17.27 3.96
CA GLY A 148 -15.76 -16.03 3.68
C GLY A 148 -16.45 -14.77 4.24
N ASN A 149 -15.67 -13.76 4.52
CA ASN A 149 -16.16 -12.45 4.97
C ASN A 149 -16.75 -11.62 3.83
N VAL A 150 -17.72 -10.78 4.19
CA VAL A 150 -18.26 -9.71 3.34
C VAL A 150 -17.44 -8.43 3.53
N THR A 151 -17.40 -7.56 2.51
CA THR A 151 -16.56 -6.35 2.60
C THR A 151 -17.16 -5.25 3.47
N TYR A 152 -18.45 -4.92 3.29
CA TYR A 152 -19.11 -3.81 3.98
C TYR A 152 -20.43 -4.19 4.65
N GLY A 153 -20.80 -5.45 4.61
CA GLY A 153 -22.06 -5.95 5.12
C GLY A 153 -22.73 -6.89 4.11
N GLU A 154 -23.87 -7.44 4.47
CA GLU A 154 -24.58 -8.44 3.67
C GLU A 154 -24.96 -7.86 2.29
N GLY A 155 -24.54 -8.55 1.24
CA GLY A 155 -24.77 -8.09 -0.16
C GLY A 155 -23.91 -6.91 -0.61
N LEU A 156 -22.99 -6.41 0.21
CA LEU A 156 -22.17 -5.23 -0.07
C LEU A 156 -20.68 -5.56 -0.28
N GLY A 157 -20.40 -6.53 -1.13
CA GLY A 157 -19.05 -6.97 -1.49
C GLY A 157 -18.64 -8.24 -0.76
N TYR A 158 -17.56 -8.85 -1.25
CA TYR A 158 -17.03 -10.12 -0.75
C TYR A 158 -15.50 -10.09 -0.72
N SER A 159 -14.91 -10.46 0.41
CA SER A 159 -13.47 -10.40 0.61
C SER A 159 -12.78 -11.77 0.78
N GLY A 160 -13.53 -12.84 0.95
CA GLY A 160 -13.00 -14.20 1.13
C GLY A 160 -12.47 -14.43 2.56
N TRP A 161 -11.44 -15.27 2.69
CA TRP A 161 -10.78 -15.54 3.97
C TRP A 161 -9.80 -14.43 4.33
N VAL A 162 -10.36 -13.31 4.77
CA VAL A 162 -9.62 -12.10 5.12
C VAL A 162 -10.14 -11.56 6.44
N ILE A 163 -9.24 -11.07 7.28
CA ILE A 163 -9.60 -10.41 8.52
C ILE A 163 -10.29 -9.08 8.20
N ASP A 164 -11.44 -8.81 8.84
CA ASP A 164 -12.27 -7.62 8.59
C ASP A 164 -11.51 -6.30 8.70
N GLU A 165 -10.65 -6.18 9.69
CA GLU A 165 -9.82 -5.00 9.94
C GLU A 165 -8.78 -4.75 8.84
N ASN A 166 -8.50 -5.74 7.98
CA ASN A 166 -7.50 -5.67 6.92
C ASN A 166 -8.07 -5.53 5.50
N ARG A 167 -9.32 -5.10 5.33
CA ARG A 167 -9.97 -4.99 4.02
C ARG A 167 -9.19 -4.15 3.01
N ASN A 168 -8.64 -3.03 3.45
CA ASN A 168 -7.84 -2.14 2.60
C ASN A 168 -6.51 -2.78 2.20
N ALA A 169 -5.80 -3.40 3.15
CA ALA A 169 -4.57 -4.13 2.89
C ALA A 169 -4.80 -5.26 1.88
N ASN A 170 -5.87 -6.02 2.06
CA ASN A 170 -6.21 -7.10 1.17
C ASN A 170 -6.59 -6.63 -0.24
N SER A 171 -7.33 -5.52 -0.35
CA SER A 171 -7.60 -4.89 -1.64
C SER A 171 -6.30 -4.52 -2.37
N THR A 172 -5.29 -4.06 -1.64
CA THR A 172 -3.98 -3.73 -2.23
C THR A 172 -3.26 -4.99 -2.71
N ILE A 173 -3.33 -6.11 -1.96
CA ILE A 173 -2.78 -7.40 -2.41
C ILE A 173 -3.49 -7.86 -3.69
N PHE A 174 -4.82 -7.77 -3.77
CA PHE A 174 -5.55 -8.09 -4.99
C PHE A 174 -5.09 -7.21 -6.17
N VAL A 175 -4.91 -5.91 -5.94
CA VAL A 175 -4.41 -4.99 -6.98
C VAL A 175 -3.01 -5.38 -7.44
N ILE A 176 -2.10 -5.75 -6.54
CA ILE A 176 -0.75 -6.19 -6.88
C ILE A 176 -0.80 -7.48 -7.71
N LEU A 177 -1.49 -8.49 -7.20
CA LEU A 177 -1.57 -9.80 -7.87
C LEU A 177 -2.32 -9.72 -9.21
N GLY A 178 -3.39 -8.93 -9.27
CA GLY A 178 -4.13 -8.71 -10.51
C GLY A 178 -3.33 -7.98 -11.57
N CYS A 179 -2.59 -6.93 -11.21
CA CYS A 179 -1.73 -6.21 -12.15
C CYS A 179 -0.61 -7.11 -12.69
N PHE A 180 0.06 -7.90 -11.82
CA PHE A 180 1.03 -8.91 -12.27
C PHE A 180 0.38 -9.99 -13.15
N SER A 181 -0.84 -10.43 -12.84
CA SER A 181 -1.56 -11.41 -13.66
C SER A 181 -1.82 -10.91 -15.07
N VAL A 182 -2.24 -9.64 -15.20
CA VAL A 182 -2.41 -8.99 -16.52
C VAL A 182 -1.06 -8.85 -17.22
N TYR A 183 0.01 -8.46 -16.51
CA TYR A 183 1.37 -8.45 -17.05
C TYR A 183 1.77 -9.83 -17.61
N PHE A 184 1.54 -10.92 -16.87
CA PHE A 184 1.89 -12.26 -17.32
C PHE A 184 1.08 -12.70 -18.56
N ALA A 185 -0.20 -12.31 -18.63
CA ALA A 185 -1.03 -12.56 -19.81
C ALA A 185 -0.51 -11.83 -21.04
N LEU A 186 -0.11 -10.57 -20.90
CA LEU A 186 0.43 -9.76 -22.00
C LEU A 186 1.84 -10.18 -22.41
N ASN A 187 2.67 -10.62 -21.46
CA ASN A 187 4.04 -11.07 -21.75
C ASN A 187 4.09 -12.43 -22.48
N ASN A 188 3.02 -13.22 -22.39
CA ASN A 188 2.90 -14.50 -23.10
C ASN A 188 1.47 -14.66 -23.67
N PRO A 189 1.15 -13.97 -24.76
CA PRO A 189 -0.22 -13.81 -25.26
C PRO A 189 -0.75 -15.08 -25.92
N LYS A 190 -0.99 -16.13 -25.13
CA LYS A 190 -1.78 -17.27 -25.56
C LYS A 190 -3.26 -16.91 -25.46
N GLN A 191 -4.03 -17.14 -26.52
CA GLN A 191 -5.41 -16.65 -26.64
C GLN A 191 -6.31 -16.91 -25.41
N PRO A 192 -6.38 -18.09 -24.78
CA PRO A 192 -7.25 -18.27 -23.62
C PRO A 192 -6.79 -17.45 -22.40
N ALA A 193 -5.48 -17.34 -22.14
CA ALA A 193 -4.95 -16.61 -20.99
C ALA A 193 -5.17 -15.10 -21.14
N LEU A 194 -5.05 -14.59 -22.37
CA LEU A 194 -5.19 -13.18 -22.68
C LEU A 194 -6.60 -12.62 -22.38
N SER A 195 -7.63 -13.45 -22.50
CA SER A 195 -9.02 -13.05 -22.22
C SER A 195 -9.45 -13.43 -20.80
N LEU A 196 -9.15 -14.65 -20.35
CA LEU A 196 -9.65 -15.16 -19.09
C LEU A 196 -8.99 -14.49 -17.86
N ILE A 197 -7.69 -14.17 -17.94
CA ILE A 197 -6.99 -13.57 -16.80
C ILE A 197 -7.49 -12.15 -16.51
N PRO A 198 -7.52 -11.21 -17.49
CA PRO A 198 -8.08 -9.87 -17.23
C PRO A 198 -9.56 -9.93 -16.78
N LEU A 199 -10.37 -10.81 -17.38
CA LEU A 199 -11.77 -10.99 -16.98
C LEU A 199 -11.88 -11.46 -15.51
N THR A 200 -11.05 -12.42 -15.11
CA THR A 200 -11.03 -12.91 -13.71
C THR A 200 -10.63 -11.79 -12.75
N VAL A 201 -9.62 -11.00 -13.09
CA VAL A 201 -9.18 -9.84 -12.30
C VAL A 201 -10.32 -8.84 -12.16
N ASP A 202 -11.01 -8.52 -13.25
CA ASP A 202 -12.16 -7.60 -13.28
C ASP A 202 -13.29 -8.09 -12.36
N ILE A 203 -13.70 -9.35 -12.50
CA ILE A 203 -14.75 -9.95 -11.66
C ILE A 203 -14.37 -9.91 -10.18
N VAL A 204 -13.14 -10.31 -9.82
CA VAL A 204 -12.69 -10.29 -8.42
C VAL A 204 -12.74 -8.87 -7.84
N TYR A 205 -12.32 -7.87 -8.61
CA TYR A 205 -12.32 -6.48 -8.16
C TYR A 205 -13.74 -5.91 -8.01
N LEU A 206 -14.64 -6.20 -8.96
CA LEU A 206 -16.04 -5.78 -8.90
C LEU A 206 -16.75 -6.43 -7.69
N VAL A 207 -16.54 -7.73 -7.46
CA VAL A 207 -17.15 -8.49 -6.35
C VAL A 207 -16.59 -8.02 -5.00
N THR A 208 -15.30 -7.70 -4.91
CA THR A 208 -14.70 -7.18 -3.67
C THR A 208 -15.32 -5.84 -3.27
N GLY A 209 -15.62 -4.97 -4.22
CA GLY A 209 -16.41 -3.75 -4.03
C GLY A 209 -15.71 -2.63 -3.25
N THR A 210 -14.39 -2.73 -2.97
CA THR A 210 -13.63 -1.64 -2.35
C THR A 210 -13.32 -0.53 -3.35
N LYS A 211 -13.08 0.69 -2.85
CA LYS A 211 -12.62 1.81 -3.70
C LYS A 211 -11.32 1.45 -4.42
N GLY A 212 -10.37 0.87 -3.69
CA GLY A 212 -9.06 0.48 -4.20
C GLY A 212 -9.17 -0.47 -5.39
N CYS A 213 -9.91 -1.58 -5.25
CA CYS A 213 -10.12 -2.54 -6.33
C CYS A 213 -10.86 -1.91 -7.51
N TYR A 214 -11.97 -1.22 -7.29
CA TYR A 214 -12.79 -0.66 -8.36
C TYR A 214 -12.01 0.35 -9.23
N PHE A 215 -11.34 1.32 -8.63
CA PHE A 215 -10.56 2.30 -9.40
C PHE A 215 -9.31 1.68 -10.05
N SER A 216 -8.76 0.63 -9.46
CA SER A 216 -7.61 -0.07 -10.04
C SER A 216 -7.95 -0.83 -11.32
N ILE A 217 -9.22 -1.18 -11.58
CA ILE A 217 -9.65 -1.74 -12.89
C ILE A 217 -9.24 -0.76 -13.99
N PHE A 218 -9.68 0.49 -13.88
CA PHE A 218 -9.38 1.51 -14.87
C PHE A 218 -7.89 1.81 -14.92
N ALA A 219 -7.25 1.98 -13.77
CA ALA A 219 -5.83 2.29 -13.70
C ALA A 219 -4.97 1.20 -14.35
N ILE A 220 -5.27 -0.08 -14.14
CA ILE A 220 -4.52 -1.21 -14.72
C ILE A 220 -4.85 -1.35 -16.21
N PHE A 221 -6.12 -1.49 -16.55
CA PHE A 221 -6.50 -1.82 -17.93
C PHE A 221 -6.19 -0.70 -18.89
N LEU A 222 -6.50 0.56 -18.53
CA LEU A 222 -6.20 1.70 -19.41
C LEU A 222 -4.70 1.99 -19.48
N SER A 223 -3.94 1.76 -18.41
CA SER A 223 -2.49 1.91 -18.45
C SER A 223 -1.82 0.88 -19.34
N TYR A 224 -2.24 -0.39 -19.29
CA TYR A 224 -1.73 -1.40 -20.20
C TYR A 224 -2.19 -1.17 -21.64
N ALA A 225 -3.43 -0.72 -21.87
CA ALA A 225 -3.88 -0.32 -23.19
C ALA A 225 -3.03 0.84 -23.75
N ALA A 226 -2.74 1.85 -22.94
CA ALA A 226 -1.85 2.94 -23.29
C ALA A 226 -0.42 2.46 -23.56
N TYR A 227 0.08 1.48 -22.79
CA TYR A 227 1.39 0.89 -23.02
C TYR A 227 1.46 0.14 -24.35
N LEU A 228 0.44 -0.63 -24.74
CA LEU A 228 0.37 -1.30 -26.06
C LEU A 228 0.37 -0.26 -27.21
N MET A 229 -0.33 0.85 -27.03
CA MET A 229 -0.28 1.96 -27.99
C MET A 229 1.10 2.62 -28.04
N TYR A 230 1.76 2.80 -26.90
CA TYR A 230 3.13 3.30 -26.82
C TYR A 230 4.12 2.36 -27.56
N GLU A 231 4.02 1.03 -27.38
CA GLU A 231 4.85 0.07 -28.12
C GLU A 231 4.68 0.20 -29.63
N LYS A 232 3.43 0.35 -30.10
CA LYS A 232 3.15 0.57 -31.52
C LYS A 232 3.73 1.88 -32.05
N LEU A 233 3.46 2.99 -31.33
CA LEU A 233 3.78 4.33 -31.83
C LEU A 233 5.28 4.66 -31.74
N LEU A 234 5.93 4.29 -30.63
CA LEU A 234 7.32 4.69 -30.35
C LEU A 234 8.32 3.57 -30.55
N GLN A 235 7.95 2.32 -30.28
CA GLN A 235 8.83 1.16 -30.49
C GLN A 235 8.63 0.49 -31.85
N LYS A 236 7.57 0.87 -32.60
CA LYS A 236 7.20 0.31 -33.92
C LYS A 236 6.96 -1.21 -33.87
N LYS A 237 6.52 -1.73 -32.73
CA LYS A 237 6.13 -3.14 -32.59
C LYS A 237 4.74 -3.38 -33.17
N GLU A 238 4.46 -4.60 -33.55
CA GLU A 238 3.12 -5.01 -33.95
C GLU A 238 2.16 -4.87 -32.74
N LEU A 239 0.98 -4.29 -33.00
CA LEU A 239 -0.04 -4.10 -31.99
C LEU A 239 -0.80 -5.42 -31.78
N GLU A 240 -0.77 -5.92 -30.57
CA GLU A 240 -1.67 -7.02 -30.15
C GLU A 240 -3.11 -6.47 -30.00
N ARG A 241 -3.83 -6.44 -31.12
CA ARG A 241 -5.18 -5.82 -31.18
C ARG A 241 -6.17 -6.49 -30.25
N SER A 242 -6.10 -7.82 -30.11
CA SER A 242 -7.00 -8.57 -29.24
C SER A 242 -6.82 -8.16 -27.77
N ALA A 243 -5.58 -8.02 -27.30
CA ALA A 243 -5.28 -7.54 -25.96
C ALA A 243 -5.82 -6.13 -25.72
N LEU A 244 -5.56 -5.21 -26.65
CA LEU A 244 -6.05 -3.84 -26.54
C LEU A 244 -7.58 -3.79 -26.44
N VAL A 245 -8.28 -4.52 -27.33
CA VAL A 245 -9.75 -4.56 -27.34
C VAL A 245 -10.28 -5.13 -26.04
N ILE A 246 -9.73 -6.24 -25.54
CA ILE A 246 -10.16 -6.87 -24.29
C ILE A 246 -10.02 -5.89 -23.11
N LEU A 247 -8.87 -5.26 -22.95
CA LEU A 247 -8.63 -4.33 -21.85
C LEU A 247 -9.57 -3.12 -21.88
N VAL A 248 -9.80 -2.55 -23.06
CA VAL A 248 -10.72 -1.41 -23.21
C VAL A 248 -12.17 -1.83 -22.97
N VAL A 249 -12.59 -2.97 -23.52
CA VAL A 249 -13.96 -3.50 -23.35
C VAL A 249 -14.25 -3.80 -21.87
N LEU A 250 -13.32 -4.42 -21.15
CA LEU A 250 -13.49 -4.69 -19.70
C LEU A 250 -13.56 -3.39 -18.89
N ALA A 251 -12.73 -2.39 -19.21
CA ALA A 251 -12.82 -1.09 -18.54
C ALA A 251 -14.17 -0.41 -18.80
N LEU A 252 -14.66 -0.43 -20.03
CA LEU A 252 -15.98 0.12 -20.38
C LEU A 252 -17.11 -0.66 -19.72
N PHE A 253 -17.03 -1.99 -19.71
CA PHE A 253 -18.00 -2.86 -19.04
C PHE A 253 -18.09 -2.52 -17.55
N SER A 254 -16.96 -2.40 -16.87
CA SER A 254 -16.92 -2.03 -15.45
C SER A 254 -17.50 -0.64 -15.19
N ALA A 255 -17.32 0.32 -16.12
CA ALA A 255 -17.96 1.62 -16.02
C ALA A 255 -19.49 1.54 -16.17
N VAL A 256 -19.97 0.77 -17.15
CA VAL A 256 -21.41 0.60 -17.38
C VAL A 256 -22.09 -0.14 -16.25
N ILE A 257 -21.48 -1.21 -15.72
CA ILE A 257 -22.06 -2.02 -14.64
C ILE A 257 -21.98 -1.33 -13.25
N TYR A 258 -21.30 -0.20 -13.12
CA TYR A 258 -21.06 0.49 -11.84
C TYR A 258 -22.33 0.62 -10.96
N PRO A 259 -23.50 1.04 -11.46
CA PRO A 259 -24.71 1.20 -10.63
C PRO A 259 -25.18 -0.09 -9.94
N TRP A 260 -24.80 -1.27 -10.45
CA TRP A 260 -25.16 -2.56 -9.89
C TRP A 260 -24.09 -3.15 -8.96
N THR A 261 -22.92 -2.49 -8.88
CA THR A 261 -21.81 -2.99 -8.06
C THR A 261 -22.02 -2.74 -6.56
N PRO A 262 -21.45 -3.56 -5.68
CA PRO A 262 -21.39 -3.29 -4.25
C PRO A 262 -20.80 -1.91 -3.94
N ARG A 263 -19.80 -1.48 -4.71
CA ARG A 263 -19.16 -0.17 -4.54
C ARG A 263 -20.13 1.00 -4.70
N TYR A 264 -20.99 0.96 -5.71
CA TYR A 264 -22.00 1.99 -5.92
C TYR A 264 -22.98 2.05 -4.73
N LYS A 265 -23.51 0.90 -4.31
CA LYS A 265 -24.46 0.81 -3.19
C LYS A 265 -23.88 1.42 -1.90
N VAL A 266 -22.63 1.09 -1.58
CA VAL A 266 -21.94 1.67 -0.42
C VAL A 266 -21.76 3.19 -0.58
N THR A 267 -21.37 3.65 -1.76
CA THR A 267 -21.18 5.09 -2.03
C THR A 267 -22.49 5.85 -1.89
N GLU A 268 -23.58 5.30 -2.43
CA GLU A 268 -24.90 5.95 -2.39
C GLU A 268 -25.45 5.98 -0.97
N ALA A 269 -25.30 4.91 -0.19
CA ALA A 269 -25.66 4.89 1.22
C ALA A 269 -24.89 5.96 2.01
N GLN A 270 -23.59 6.07 1.83
CA GLN A 270 -22.77 7.10 2.47
C GLN A 270 -23.20 8.51 2.07
N ARG A 271 -23.49 8.74 0.77
CA ARG A 271 -23.97 10.04 0.28
C ARG A 271 -25.34 10.41 0.85
N LYS A 272 -26.27 9.45 0.92
CA LYS A 272 -27.61 9.66 1.47
C LYS A 272 -27.53 10.07 2.94
N THR A 273 -26.73 9.37 3.74
CA THR A 273 -26.50 9.71 5.14
C THR A 273 -25.89 11.12 5.26
N ALA A 274 -24.85 11.43 4.49
CA ALA A 274 -24.17 12.71 4.57
C ALA A 274 -25.09 13.89 4.17
N ARG A 275 -25.93 13.74 3.15
CA ARG A 275 -26.87 14.79 2.71
C ARG A 275 -28.03 14.99 3.68
N GLY A 276 -28.59 13.91 4.21
CA GLY A 276 -29.70 13.97 5.16
C GLY A 276 -29.34 14.77 6.42
N THR A 277 -28.13 14.60 6.89
CA THR A 277 -27.69 15.22 8.14
C THR A 277 -27.07 16.61 7.98
N GLN A 278 -26.54 16.96 6.79
CA GLN A 278 -26.02 18.31 6.55
C GLN A 278 -27.14 19.36 6.62
N GLY A 279 -28.30 19.06 6.06
CA GLY A 279 -29.43 19.95 6.08
C GLY A 279 -29.99 20.23 7.49
N GLU A 280 -29.78 19.34 8.45
CA GLU A 280 -30.29 19.53 9.82
C GLU A 280 -29.62 20.71 10.53
N ILE A 281 -28.30 20.88 10.40
CA ILE A 281 -27.55 21.98 11.02
C ILE A 281 -28.00 23.32 10.43
N GLU A 282 -28.05 23.36 9.10
CA GLU A 282 -28.43 24.59 8.37
C GLU A 282 -29.89 24.97 8.65
N ALA A 283 -30.82 24.00 8.64
CA ALA A 283 -32.22 24.23 8.98
C ALA A 283 -32.41 24.75 10.41
N THR A 284 -31.72 24.12 11.38
CA THR A 284 -31.78 24.54 12.79
C THR A 284 -31.30 25.98 12.99
N LEU A 285 -30.27 26.41 12.25
CA LEU A 285 -29.76 27.77 12.32
C LEU A 285 -30.71 28.76 11.63
N LEU A 286 -31.27 28.37 10.48
CA LEU A 286 -32.28 29.20 9.79
C LEU A 286 -33.55 29.42 10.63
N GLU A 287 -34.04 28.41 11.35
CA GLU A 287 -35.14 28.52 12.30
C GLU A 287 -34.84 29.53 13.43
N LYS A 288 -33.56 29.68 13.79
CA LYS A 288 -33.09 30.70 14.74
C LYS A 288 -32.80 32.06 14.08
N GLY A 289 -33.11 32.23 12.78
CA GLY A 289 -32.89 33.45 12.02
C GLY A 289 -31.43 33.71 11.64
N ILE A 290 -30.58 32.71 11.63
CA ILE A 290 -29.15 32.83 11.36
C ILE A 290 -28.80 32.13 10.04
N ASP A 291 -28.28 32.90 9.08
CA ASP A 291 -27.67 32.37 7.86
C ASP A 291 -26.15 32.36 8.00
N ILE A 292 -25.56 31.16 7.98
CA ILE A 292 -24.13 30.97 8.12
C ILE A 292 -23.38 30.86 6.79
N THR A 293 -24.05 31.02 5.66
CA THR A 293 -23.49 30.79 4.31
C THR A 293 -22.22 31.62 4.06
N TYR A 294 -22.22 32.86 4.54
CA TYR A 294 -21.11 33.81 4.33
C TYR A 294 -20.23 34.00 5.59
N MET A 295 -20.56 33.34 6.69
CA MET A 295 -19.78 33.46 7.94
C MET A 295 -18.46 32.66 7.83
N SER A 296 -17.36 33.30 8.18
CA SER A 296 -16.08 32.63 8.39
C SER A 296 -16.13 31.62 9.57
N PRO A 297 -15.20 30.67 9.65
CA PRO A 297 -15.12 29.76 10.81
C PRO A 297 -15.01 30.51 12.15
N GLN A 298 -14.28 31.64 12.19
CA GLN A 298 -14.13 32.43 13.39
C GLN A 298 -15.45 33.16 13.77
N GLU A 299 -16.16 33.77 12.82
CA GLU A 299 -17.45 34.40 13.08
C GLU A 299 -18.49 33.39 13.57
N ARG A 300 -18.49 32.15 13.03
CA ARG A 300 -19.36 31.09 13.53
C ARG A 300 -19.00 30.69 14.96
N PHE A 301 -17.72 30.63 15.28
CA PHE A 301 -17.25 30.30 16.63
C PHE A 301 -17.57 31.38 17.66
N ASP A 302 -17.44 32.63 17.28
CA ASP A 302 -17.68 33.80 18.17
C ASP A 302 -19.18 34.08 18.42
N ASN A 303 -20.06 33.56 17.55
CA ASN A 303 -21.50 33.67 17.73
C ASN A 303 -22.01 32.58 18.70
N PRO A 304 -22.51 32.92 19.90
CA PRO A 304 -22.86 31.96 20.93
C PRO A 304 -24.01 31.02 20.51
N VAL A 305 -24.97 31.48 19.71
CA VAL A 305 -26.07 30.64 19.24
C VAL A 305 -25.61 29.64 18.18
N VAL A 306 -24.75 30.09 17.26
CA VAL A 306 -24.14 29.20 16.26
C VAL A 306 -23.28 28.17 16.96
N LYS A 307 -22.43 28.58 17.89
CA LYS A 307 -21.56 27.70 18.66
C LYS A 307 -22.35 26.62 19.41
N GLU A 308 -23.44 26.97 20.09
CA GLU A 308 -24.31 26.03 20.79
C GLU A 308 -24.87 24.94 19.86
N VAL A 309 -25.38 25.35 18.69
CA VAL A 309 -25.90 24.44 17.67
C VAL A 309 -24.78 23.50 17.18
N PHE A 310 -23.59 24.03 16.88
CA PHE A 310 -22.46 23.22 16.46
C PHE A 310 -22.00 22.23 17.55
N VAL A 311 -21.93 22.64 18.81
CA VAL A 311 -21.64 21.75 19.94
C VAL A 311 -22.60 20.58 19.95
N HIS A 312 -23.92 20.84 19.87
CA HIS A 312 -24.93 19.78 19.85
C HIS A 312 -24.72 18.78 18.71
N TYR A 313 -24.53 19.27 17.47
CA TYR A 313 -24.39 18.41 16.32
C TYR A 313 -23.02 17.69 16.26
N TYR A 314 -21.96 18.32 16.74
CA TYR A 314 -20.67 17.64 16.85
C TYR A 314 -20.72 16.51 17.86
N TRP A 315 -21.37 16.70 19.00
CA TRP A 315 -21.68 15.61 19.94
C TRP A 315 -22.44 14.48 19.25
N LYS A 316 -23.45 14.79 18.48
CA LYS A 316 -24.29 13.79 17.78
C LYS A 316 -23.52 13.01 16.73
N TYR A 317 -22.69 13.66 15.92
CA TYR A 317 -22.11 13.05 14.71
C TYR A 317 -20.66 12.64 14.83
N LEU A 318 -19.84 13.30 15.61
CA LEU A 318 -18.48 12.82 15.88
C LEU A 318 -18.46 11.48 16.61
N GLY A 319 -19.63 10.98 17.04
CA GLY A 319 -19.72 9.80 17.88
C GLY A 319 -18.80 10.00 19.07
N VAL A 320 -18.94 11.17 19.69
CA VAL A 320 -17.91 11.74 20.49
C VAL A 320 -17.45 10.75 21.50
N LYS A 321 -16.26 10.44 21.34
CA LYS A 321 -15.46 9.78 22.34
C LYS A 321 -15.17 10.86 23.37
N PRO A 322 -15.70 10.73 24.58
CA PRO A 322 -15.48 11.67 25.66
C PRO A 322 -14.00 12.06 25.77
N ASP A 323 -13.12 11.09 25.56
CA ASP A 323 -11.66 11.19 25.56
C ASP A 323 -11.10 12.33 24.68
N LEU A 324 -11.68 12.55 23.49
CA LEU A 324 -11.24 13.62 22.58
C LEU A 324 -11.51 15.00 23.19
N ILE A 325 -12.70 15.18 23.80
CA ILE A 325 -13.12 16.45 24.38
C ILE A 325 -12.45 16.65 25.73
N ASP A 326 -12.31 15.60 26.52
CA ASP A 326 -11.61 15.65 27.81
C ASP A 326 -10.15 16.06 27.65
N ARG A 327 -9.50 15.59 26.56
CA ARG A 327 -8.12 15.95 26.26
C ARG A 327 -7.99 17.35 25.63
N PHE A 328 -8.86 17.72 24.69
CA PHE A 328 -8.65 18.90 23.85
C PHE A 328 -9.68 20.02 23.99
N THR A 329 -10.72 19.84 24.76
CA THR A 329 -11.90 20.70 24.87
C THR A 329 -12.73 20.78 23.58
N MET A 330 -14.05 21.00 23.73
CA MET A 330 -14.95 21.12 22.59
C MET A 330 -14.59 22.32 21.69
N ASP A 331 -14.19 23.42 22.27
CA ASP A 331 -13.82 24.64 21.54
C ASP A 331 -12.69 24.39 20.53
N ARG A 332 -11.68 23.67 20.97
CA ARG A 332 -10.55 23.30 20.10
C ARG A 332 -10.97 22.32 19.01
N VAL A 333 -11.84 21.36 19.32
CA VAL A 333 -12.38 20.42 18.33
C VAL A 333 -13.18 21.18 17.26
N LEU A 334 -14.07 22.10 17.66
CA LEU A 334 -14.83 22.94 16.72
C LEU A 334 -13.91 23.71 15.77
N MET A 335 -12.87 24.34 16.28
CA MET A 335 -11.91 25.10 15.48
C MET A 335 -11.05 24.20 14.60
N GLN A 336 -10.63 23.01 15.05
CA GLN A 336 -9.89 22.04 14.25
C GLN A 336 -10.69 21.56 13.02
N TYR A 337 -12.01 21.41 13.17
CA TYR A 337 -12.92 21.11 12.07
C TYR A 337 -13.39 22.36 11.30
N LYS A 338 -12.90 23.56 11.67
CA LYS A 338 -13.25 24.85 11.04
C LYS A 338 -14.74 25.12 11.06
N MET A 339 -15.43 24.78 12.13
CA MET A 339 -16.88 24.95 12.26
C MET A 339 -17.64 24.43 11.01
N SER A 340 -17.28 23.25 10.53
CA SER A 340 -17.82 22.68 9.30
C SER A 340 -19.22 22.11 9.51
N THR A 341 -20.16 22.44 8.63
CA THR A 341 -21.48 21.78 8.55
C THR A 341 -21.44 20.49 7.75
N ASN A 342 -20.31 20.17 7.11
CA ASN A 342 -20.17 18.97 6.29
C ASN A 342 -20.10 17.72 7.16
N VAL A 343 -21.26 17.12 7.39
CA VAL A 343 -21.41 15.90 8.21
C VAL A 343 -20.57 14.74 7.66
N ALA A 344 -20.35 14.65 6.35
CA ALA A 344 -19.45 13.63 5.79
C ALA A 344 -18.03 13.73 6.36
N LYS A 345 -17.56 14.93 6.72
CA LYS A 345 -16.27 15.11 7.40
C LYS A 345 -16.33 14.75 8.88
N LEU A 346 -17.47 14.95 9.53
CA LEU A 346 -17.64 14.66 10.96
C LEU A 346 -17.74 13.16 11.24
N ILE A 347 -18.35 12.38 10.32
CA ILE A 347 -18.53 10.94 10.47
C ILE A 347 -17.39 10.12 9.82
N ASP A 348 -16.49 10.77 9.09
CA ASP A 348 -15.34 10.09 8.47
C ASP A 348 -14.24 9.83 9.51
N ALA A 349 -14.08 8.55 9.87
CA ALA A 349 -13.08 8.14 10.85
C ALA A 349 -11.66 8.64 10.49
N ARG A 350 -11.29 8.65 9.21
CA ARG A 350 -9.97 9.12 8.75
C ARG A 350 -9.74 10.61 9.00
N VAL A 351 -10.79 11.42 8.84
CA VAL A 351 -10.72 12.85 9.15
C VAL A 351 -10.60 13.06 10.64
N MET A 352 -11.36 12.30 11.43
CA MET A 352 -11.30 12.34 12.89
C MET A 352 -9.91 11.94 13.41
N GLU A 353 -9.41 10.79 12.98
CA GLU A 353 -8.09 10.28 13.37
C GLU A 353 -6.97 11.27 13.03
N ARG A 354 -7.01 11.84 11.82
CA ARG A 354 -6.02 12.83 11.40
C ARG A 354 -6.10 14.11 12.23
N ASN A 355 -7.30 14.64 12.50
CA ASN A 355 -7.46 15.84 13.30
C ASN A 355 -7.00 15.60 14.76
N TYR A 356 -7.24 14.41 15.28
CA TYR A 356 -6.77 14.01 16.60
C TYR A 356 -5.24 13.95 16.66
N ALA A 357 -4.61 13.26 15.71
CA ALA A 357 -3.15 13.20 15.60
C ALA A 357 -2.52 14.59 15.42
N ASP A 358 -3.16 15.45 14.65
CA ASP A 358 -2.67 16.82 14.41
C ASP A 358 -2.70 17.65 15.70
N MET A 359 -3.76 17.53 16.50
CA MET A 359 -3.83 18.21 17.82
C MET A 359 -2.77 17.70 18.79
N ILE A 360 -2.54 16.36 18.87
CA ILE A 360 -1.43 15.80 19.66
C ILE A 360 -0.09 16.37 19.20
N PHE A 361 0.14 16.39 17.89
CA PHE A 361 1.40 16.84 17.31
C PHE A 361 1.64 18.34 17.54
N GLN A 362 0.59 19.15 17.46
CA GLN A 362 0.67 20.59 17.78
C GLN A 362 1.13 20.83 19.22
N ASP A 363 0.60 20.07 20.18
CA ASP A 363 0.93 20.18 21.59
C ASP A 363 2.25 19.54 21.99
N SER A 364 2.81 18.71 21.11
CA SER A 364 4.06 18.00 21.38
C SER A 364 5.25 18.96 21.40
N ASP A 365 6.26 18.62 22.20
CA ASP A 365 7.54 19.31 22.23
C ASP A 365 8.38 19.05 20.96
N LEU A 366 9.46 19.80 20.78
CA LEU A 366 10.31 19.69 19.60
C LEU A 366 10.91 18.29 19.40
N PRO A 367 11.50 17.62 20.39
CA PRO A 367 11.96 16.23 20.22
C PRO A 367 10.87 15.29 19.71
N THR A 368 9.66 15.37 20.27
CA THR A 368 8.53 14.55 19.82
C THR A 368 8.11 14.90 18.38
N LYS A 369 8.13 16.17 17.97
CA LYS A 369 7.92 16.55 16.56
C LYS A 369 8.98 15.99 15.62
N ILE A 370 10.22 15.82 16.11
CA ILE A 370 11.31 15.27 15.30
C ILE A 370 11.20 13.76 15.13
N VAL A 371 10.96 13.00 16.20
CA VAL A 371 11.00 11.53 16.18
C VAL A 371 9.64 10.85 16.33
N GLY A 372 8.56 11.63 16.50
CA GLY A 372 7.20 11.16 16.64
C GLY A 372 6.75 10.85 18.07
N PHE A 373 5.47 10.52 18.20
CA PHE A 373 4.84 10.12 19.45
C PHE A 373 4.37 8.66 19.39
N GLU A 374 4.16 8.07 20.55
CA GLU A 374 3.67 6.70 20.68
C GLU A 374 2.30 6.51 20.00
N ALA A 375 2.15 5.47 19.18
CA ALA A 375 0.89 5.19 18.48
C ALA A 375 -0.31 5.01 19.45
N SER A 376 -0.07 4.57 20.67
CA SER A 376 -1.10 4.41 21.72
C SER A 376 -1.66 5.73 22.25
N GLU A 377 -1.01 6.86 21.99
CA GLU A 377 -1.53 8.19 22.29
C GLU A 377 -2.84 8.51 21.55
N MET A 378 -3.12 7.78 20.47
CA MET A 378 -4.32 7.94 19.66
C MET A 378 -5.57 7.31 20.29
N GLY A 379 -5.53 6.74 21.47
CA GLY A 379 -6.72 6.14 22.06
C GLY A 379 -6.61 5.81 23.54
N PHE A 380 -7.70 5.97 24.26
CA PHE A 380 -7.81 5.68 25.66
C PHE A 380 -8.38 4.26 25.91
N ASP A 381 -9.53 3.92 25.33
CA ASP A 381 -10.16 2.60 25.46
C ASP A 381 -10.05 1.74 24.19
N GLY A 382 -9.60 2.30 23.10
CA GLY A 382 -9.34 1.61 21.84
C GLY A 382 -8.37 2.41 20.99
N VAL A 383 -7.36 1.76 20.45
CA VAL A 383 -6.39 2.44 19.62
C VAL A 383 -7.03 2.84 18.31
N TYR A 384 -7.10 4.14 18.04
CA TYR A 384 -7.45 4.67 16.74
C TYR A 384 -6.25 4.52 15.82
N ASP A 385 -6.30 3.55 14.92
CA ASP A 385 -5.26 3.37 13.93
C ASP A 385 -5.47 4.42 12.82
N LEU A 386 -4.54 5.36 12.67
CA LEU A 386 -4.53 6.28 11.54
C LEU A 386 -4.57 5.47 10.23
N GLU A 387 -5.74 5.36 9.60
CA GLU A 387 -5.87 4.54 8.39
C GLU A 387 -4.97 5.02 7.26
N ASN A 388 -4.76 6.33 7.13
CA ASN A 388 -3.92 6.91 6.09
C ASN A 388 -2.43 6.76 6.43
N ASP A 389 -1.72 5.92 5.66
CA ASP A 389 -0.33 5.56 5.93
C ASP A 389 0.64 6.74 5.97
N TRP A 390 0.51 7.70 5.06
CA TRP A 390 1.43 8.84 5.00
C TRP A 390 1.30 9.73 6.23
N HIS A 391 0.07 9.96 6.70
CA HIS A 391 -0.17 10.69 7.93
C HIS A 391 0.31 9.90 9.14
N ALA A 392 0.08 8.58 9.16
CA ALA A 392 0.55 7.73 10.24
C ALA A 392 2.07 7.73 10.37
N VAL A 393 2.79 7.59 9.25
CA VAL A 393 4.27 7.67 9.26
C VAL A 393 4.74 9.05 9.70
N PHE A 394 4.02 10.14 9.30
CA PHE A 394 4.36 11.49 9.70
C PHE A 394 4.17 11.73 11.20
N TYR A 395 3.02 11.41 11.75
CA TYR A 395 2.71 11.71 13.14
C TYR A 395 3.42 10.77 14.12
N TYR A 396 3.41 9.46 13.86
CA TYR A 396 4.01 8.49 14.78
C TYR A 396 5.54 8.50 14.76
N TYR A 397 6.17 8.94 13.66
CA TYR A 397 7.64 8.93 13.54
C TYR A 397 8.24 10.32 13.29
N GLY A 398 7.44 11.36 13.32
CA GLY A 398 7.84 12.75 13.23
C GLY A 398 8.50 13.11 11.90
N TYR A 399 9.08 14.30 11.87
CA TYR A 399 9.78 14.78 10.67
C TYR A 399 10.91 13.84 10.24
N LEU A 400 11.73 13.37 11.19
CA LEU A 400 12.89 12.55 10.86
C LEU A 400 12.46 11.21 10.25
N GLY A 401 11.55 10.48 10.91
CA GLY A 401 11.07 9.19 10.40
C GLY A 401 10.36 9.33 9.06
N PHE A 402 9.53 10.35 8.89
CA PHE A 402 8.87 10.63 7.62
C PHE A 402 9.85 10.90 6.48
N PHE A 403 10.83 11.80 6.69
CA PHE A 403 11.81 12.11 5.66
C PHE A 403 12.74 10.94 5.35
N LEU A 404 13.12 10.13 6.33
CA LEU A 404 13.90 8.92 6.09
C LEU A 404 13.11 7.90 5.26
N TYR A 405 11.83 7.68 5.60
CA TYR A 405 10.98 6.72 4.92
C TYR A 405 10.65 7.14 3.48
N VAL A 406 10.17 8.38 3.31
CA VAL A 406 9.85 8.94 1.98
C VAL A 406 11.13 9.12 1.16
N GLY A 407 12.20 9.60 1.77
CA GLY A 407 13.51 9.77 1.14
C GLY A 407 14.06 8.46 0.59
N PHE A 408 13.90 7.35 1.33
CA PHE A 408 14.28 6.02 0.86
C PHE A 408 13.51 5.63 -0.42
N ILE A 409 12.19 5.79 -0.42
CA ILE A 409 11.35 5.49 -1.59
C ILE A 409 11.73 6.38 -2.77
N LEU A 410 11.86 7.70 -2.54
CA LEU A 410 12.19 8.66 -3.60
C LEU A 410 13.60 8.44 -4.16
N ALA A 411 14.57 8.05 -3.34
CA ALA A 411 15.92 7.73 -3.79
C ALA A 411 15.93 6.54 -4.77
N ILE A 412 15.17 5.49 -4.47
CA ILE A 412 15.03 4.34 -5.36
C ILE A 412 14.34 4.76 -6.66
N LEU A 413 13.22 5.46 -6.57
CA LEU A 413 12.46 5.93 -7.73
C LEU A 413 13.33 6.83 -8.63
N TYR A 414 14.02 7.81 -8.04
CA TYR A 414 14.94 8.68 -8.76
C TYR A 414 16.04 7.89 -9.51
N ARG A 415 16.64 6.90 -8.84
CA ARG A 415 17.65 6.03 -9.44
C ARG A 415 17.11 5.27 -10.64
N CYS A 416 15.91 4.67 -10.51
CA CYS A 416 15.25 3.95 -11.59
C CYS A 416 14.87 4.88 -12.75
N LEU A 417 14.23 6.01 -12.49
CA LEU A 417 13.84 6.97 -13.50
C LEU A 417 15.04 7.57 -14.25
N ARG A 418 16.13 7.90 -13.52
CA ARG A 418 17.38 8.35 -14.14
C ARG A 418 17.96 7.31 -15.08
N THR A 419 17.90 6.02 -14.71
CA THR A 419 18.40 4.94 -15.56
C THR A 419 17.54 4.77 -16.81
N LEU A 420 16.21 4.78 -16.66
CA LEU A 420 15.27 4.74 -17.78
C LEU A 420 15.43 5.94 -18.74
N TRP A 421 15.61 7.13 -18.17
CA TRP A 421 15.85 8.34 -18.95
C TRP A 421 17.12 8.24 -19.80
N LYS A 422 18.23 7.77 -19.21
CA LYS A 422 19.50 7.57 -19.91
C LYS A 422 19.43 6.48 -20.98
N ALA A 423 18.61 5.44 -20.75
CA ALA A 423 18.41 4.34 -21.71
C ALA A 423 17.50 4.70 -22.88
N SER A 424 16.95 5.89 -22.95
CA SER A 424 15.87 6.37 -23.79
C SER A 424 14.50 5.85 -23.40
N LEU A 425 13.58 6.77 -23.15
CA LEU A 425 12.17 6.45 -22.84
C LEU A 425 11.48 5.63 -23.95
N LYS A 426 12.04 5.60 -25.15
CA LYS A 426 11.53 4.77 -26.28
C LYS A 426 11.77 3.27 -26.10
N LYS A 427 12.50 2.83 -25.08
CA LYS A 427 12.89 1.42 -24.87
C LYS A 427 12.39 0.83 -23.55
N VAL A 428 11.38 1.45 -22.94
CA VAL A 428 10.78 0.91 -21.69
C VAL A 428 10.12 -0.44 -21.99
N SER A 429 10.54 -1.48 -21.29
CA SER A 429 9.95 -2.82 -21.44
C SER A 429 8.62 -2.94 -20.71
N LEU A 430 7.78 -3.92 -21.09
CA LEU A 430 6.53 -4.22 -20.41
C LEU A 430 6.75 -4.51 -18.93
N GLU A 431 7.83 -5.20 -18.58
CA GLU A 431 8.22 -5.52 -17.22
C GLU A 431 8.53 -4.25 -16.39
N GLN A 432 9.36 -3.35 -16.93
CA GLN A 432 9.69 -2.07 -16.29
C GLN A 432 8.44 -1.21 -16.08
N PHE A 433 7.59 -1.16 -17.11
CA PHE A 433 6.33 -0.43 -17.04
C PHE A 433 5.41 -1.02 -15.95
N SER A 434 5.28 -2.35 -15.88
CA SER A 434 4.43 -3.04 -14.90
C SER A 434 4.89 -2.80 -13.46
N CYS A 435 6.20 -2.87 -13.20
CA CYS A 435 6.76 -2.58 -11.88
C CYS A 435 6.56 -1.10 -11.49
N LEU A 436 6.71 -0.16 -12.44
CA LEU A 436 6.47 1.26 -12.20
C LEU A 436 4.99 1.55 -11.95
N LEU A 437 4.10 0.96 -12.76
CA LEU A 437 2.65 1.07 -12.58
C LEU A 437 2.23 0.55 -11.19
N LEU A 438 2.71 -0.63 -10.80
CA LEU A 438 2.45 -1.21 -9.49
C LEU A 438 2.95 -0.33 -8.36
N PHE A 439 4.16 0.21 -8.48
CA PHE A 439 4.70 1.15 -7.50
C PHE A 439 3.76 2.36 -7.32
N ILE A 440 3.34 2.99 -8.42
CA ILE A 440 2.43 4.15 -8.41
C ILE A 440 1.08 3.78 -7.79
N LEU A 441 0.53 2.61 -8.15
CA LEU A 441 -0.76 2.14 -7.61
C LEU A 441 -0.69 1.90 -6.10
N VAL A 442 0.33 1.19 -5.60
CA VAL A 442 0.47 0.89 -4.16
C VAL A 442 0.70 2.15 -3.35
N VAL A 443 1.55 3.06 -3.83
CA VAL A 443 1.79 4.37 -3.19
C VAL A 443 0.54 5.24 -3.19
N GLY A 444 -0.22 5.23 -4.30
CA GLY A 444 -1.52 5.90 -4.39
C GLY A 444 -2.55 5.31 -3.44
N LEU A 445 -2.65 3.99 -3.37
CA LEU A 445 -3.56 3.30 -2.44
C LEU A 445 -3.21 3.60 -0.98
N ALA A 446 -1.93 3.71 -0.63
CA ALA A 446 -1.48 4.13 0.69
C ALA A 446 -1.98 5.52 1.09
N HIS A 447 -2.17 6.42 0.10
CA HIS A 447 -2.74 7.74 0.34
C HIS A 447 -4.26 7.72 0.52
N PHE A 448 -4.97 6.92 -0.29
CA PHE A 448 -6.44 6.97 -0.35
C PHE A 448 -7.16 5.93 0.52
N SER A 449 -6.59 4.74 0.66
CA SER A 449 -7.26 3.63 1.34
C SER A 449 -6.66 3.28 2.70
N GLY A 450 -5.44 3.69 2.96
CA GLY A 450 -4.73 3.47 4.21
C GLY A 450 -4.35 2.03 4.52
N ALA A 451 -3.58 1.84 5.58
CA ALA A 451 -3.13 0.55 6.12
C ALA A 451 -2.43 -0.36 5.08
N THR A 452 -1.67 0.25 4.15
CA THR A 452 -0.96 -0.43 3.07
C THR A 452 0.53 -0.59 3.40
N LEU A 453 1.21 0.52 3.74
CA LEU A 453 2.66 0.53 4.00
C LEU A 453 3.02 -0.07 5.36
N ARG A 454 2.12 -0.04 6.30
CA ARG A 454 2.28 -0.47 7.70
C ARG A 454 1.76 -1.88 7.99
N ARG A 455 1.12 -2.51 7.03
CA ARG A 455 0.64 -3.89 7.19
C ARG A 455 1.69 -4.86 6.66
N PRO A 456 2.21 -5.77 7.50
CA PRO A 456 3.27 -6.69 7.12
C PRO A 456 2.97 -7.53 5.88
N ASN A 457 1.69 -7.89 5.66
CA ASN A 457 1.24 -8.64 4.50
C ASN A 457 1.24 -7.85 3.19
N VAL A 458 1.28 -6.52 3.22
CA VAL A 458 1.33 -5.67 2.03
C VAL A 458 2.73 -5.09 1.84
N SER A 459 3.37 -4.62 2.92
CA SER A 459 4.70 -3.98 2.84
C SER A 459 5.76 -4.89 2.24
N ILE A 460 5.66 -6.22 2.44
CA ILE A 460 6.55 -7.21 1.80
C ILE A 460 6.41 -7.19 0.27
N TRP A 461 5.20 -7.01 -0.26
CA TRP A 461 4.97 -6.90 -1.70
C TRP A 461 5.53 -5.61 -2.28
N LEU A 462 5.37 -4.48 -1.59
CA LEU A 462 5.97 -3.22 -2.02
C LEU A 462 7.50 -3.32 -2.03
N SER A 463 8.09 -3.96 -1.03
CA SER A 463 9.53 -4.24 -0.99
C SER A 463 10.01 -5.06 -2.20
N LEU A 464 9.24 -6.07 -2.59
CA LEU A 464 9.52 -6.85 -3.80
C LEU A 464 9.40 -6.01 -5.07
N ILE A 465 8.33 -5.21 -5.20
CA ILE A 465 8.11 -4.33 -6.37
C ILE A 465 9.29 -3.36 -6.52
N LEU A 466 9.78 -2.77 -5.44
CA LEU A 466 10.95 -1.90 -5.45
C LEU A 466 12.20 -2.65 -5.91
N ALA A 467 12.40 -3.88 -5.45
CA ALA A 467 13.55 -4.69 -5.86
C ALA A 467 13.47 -5.10 -7.33
N LEU A 468 12.31 -5.54 -7.79
CA LEU A 468 12.09 -5.87 -9.21
C LEU A 468 12.29 -4.63 -10.10
N LEU A 469 11.78 -3.46 -9.69
CA LEU A 469 11.95 -2.22 -10.43
C LEU A 469 13.45 -1.86 -10.58
N VAL A 470 14.24 -2.00 -9.53
CA VAL A 470 15.71 -1.80 -9.60
C VAL A 470 16.36 -2.84 -10.51
N CYS A 471 16.06 -4.12 -10.33
CA CYS A 471 16.64 -5.21 -11.13
C CYS A 471 16.33 -5.02 -12.62
N CYS A 472 15.07 -4.76 -12.99
CA CYS A 472 14.66 -4.55 -14.38
C CYS A 472 15.28 -3.31 -15.03
N THR A 473 15.60 -2.27 -14.22
CA THR A 473 16.17 -1.03 -14.77
C THR A 473 17.69 -1.10 -14.88
N GLU A 474 18.37 -1.82 -14.01
CA GLU A 474 19.85 -1.84 -13.92
C GLU A 474 20.48 -3.12 -14.49
N GLY A 475 19.76 -4.24 -14.56
CA GLY A 475 20.27 -5.54 -14.99
C GLY A 475 20.92 -5.59 -16.39
N LYS A 476 20.54 -4.68 -17.28
CA LYS A 476 21.14 -4.57 -18.63
C LYS A 476 22.59 -4.05 -18.66
N LYS A 477 23.11 -3.52 -17.56
CA LYS A 477 24.50 -3.04 -17.52
C LYS A 477 25.52 -4.17 -17.44
N HIS A 478 25.16 -5.32 -16.87
CA HIS A 478 26.08 -6.46 -16.76
C HIS A 478 26.26 -7.20 -18.10
N GLU A 479 25.21 -7.34 -18.90
CA GLU A 479 25.33 -8.02 -20.20
C GLU A 479 26.22 -7.24 -21.19
N THR A 480 26.14 -5.89 -21.19
CA THR A 480 26.96 -5.06 -22.08
C THR A 480 28.45 -5.09 -21.71
N GLN A 481 28.78 -5.30 -20.43
CA GLN A 481 30.18 -5.41 -20.00
C GLN A 481 30.79 -6.78 -20.32
N TYR A 482 30.03 -7.87 -20.27
CA TYR A 482 30.52 -9.20 -20.64
C TYR A 482 30.66 -9.39 -22.16
N HIS A 483 29.82 -8.75 -22.97
CA HIS A 483 29.98 -8.75 -24.43
C HIS A 483 31.19 -7.95 -24.91
N CYS A 484 31.57 -6.86 -24.23
CA CYS A 484 32.78 -6.11 -24.58
C CYS A 484 34.09 -6.82 -24.19
N THR A 485 34.09 -7.64 -23.13
CA THR A 485 35.27 -8.41 -22.70
C THR A 485 35.45 -9.70 -23.51
N GLY A 486 34.35 -10.26 -24.06
CA GLY A 486 34.41 -11.49 -24.89
C GLY A 486 34.92 -11.26 -26.33
N LEU A 487 34.88 -10.03 -26.84
CA LEU A 487 35.30 -9.71 -28.23
C LEU A 487 36.79 -9.31 -28.37
N GLN A 488 37.50 -9.08 -27.28
CA GLN A 488 38.92 -8.76 -27.32
C GLN A 488 39.86 -9.97 -27.29
N CYS A 489 39.37 -11.18 -27.08
CA CYS A 489 40.20 -12.40 -27.04
C CYS A 489 40.26 -13.21 -28.36
N ARG A 490 39.76 -12.69 -29.50
CA ARG A 490 39.77 -13.42 -30.78
C ARG A 490 40.47 -12.69 -31.94
N LYS A 491 41.49 -11.92 -31.66
CA LYS A 491 42.25 -11.24 -32.72
C LYS A 491 43.78 -11.47 -32.68
N ASN A 492 44.27 -12.62 -32.23
CA ASN A 492 45.69 -12.94 -32.40
C ASN A 492 45.89 -14.46 -32.51
N ASP A 493 45.42 -15.09 -33.59
CA ASP A 493 45.95 -16.35 -34.09
C ASP A 493 45.73 -16.40 -35.59
N GLN A 494 46.61 -15.73 -36.38
CA GLN A 494 46.88 -16.09 -37.74
C GLN A 494 48.30 -16.69 -37.78
N PRO A 495 48.51 -17.85 -38.38
CA PRO A 495 49.86 -18.39 -38.61
C PRO A 495 50.50 -17.60 -39.76
N VAL A 496 51.72 -17.15 -39.55
CA VAL A 496 52.64 -16.65 -40.57
C VAL A 496 53.22 -17.84 -41.34
N PRO A 497 53.46 -17.76 -42.64
CA PRO A 497 53.79 -18.83 -43.57
C PRO A 497 55.15 -19.47 -43.35
#